data_2f71ce792167f89e9ba7b173553ed357
#
_entry.id   2f71ce792167f89e9ba7b173553ed357
#
_cell.length_a   1.000
_cell.length_b   1.000
_cell.length_c   1.000
_cell.angle_alpha   90.00
_cell.angle_beta   90.00
_cell.angle_gamma   90.00
#
_symmetry.space_group_name_H-M   'P 1'
#
loop_
_entity.id
_entity.type
_entity.pdbx_description
1 polymer ?
#
loop_
_entity_poly.entity_id
_entity_poly.type
_entity_poly.pdbx_seq_one_letter_code
_entity_poly.pdbx_strand_id
1 'polypeptide(L)'
;LCHDEAVAEGARAALAAHGVDDRAYRLHLAPNDRVWVRDSGPTGVHGPDGSVTWVNWAFNGWAKYHNYADDLRVGRVFERVSGRPRVEPARPDRAGERLVLEGGGIEVNGQGLILVTE
;
A
#
# COMPACT_ATOMS: atom_id res chain seq x y z
N LEU A 1 5.60 4.86 5.83
CA LEU A 1 6.41 5.45 4.76
C LEU A 1 6.61 6.93 5.03
N CYS A 2 7.77 7.47 4.71
CA CYS A 2 8.11 8.88 4.83
C CYS A 2 8.50 9.40 3.47
N HIS A 3 7.99 10.56 3.09
CA HIS A 3 8.26 11.13 1.78
C HIS A 3 9.76 11.42 1.60
N ASP A 4 10.37 11.98 2.64
CA ASP A 4 11.78 12.35 2.70
C ASP A 4 12.35 12.20 4.12
N GLU A 5 13.61 12.56 4.31
CA GLU A 5 14.31 12.46 5.60
C GLU A 5 13.74 13.43 6.64
N ALA A 6 13.30 14.62 6.25
CA ALA A 6 12.73 15.60 7.19
C ALA A 6 11.43 15.05 7.81
N VAL A 7 10.59 14.41 7.00
CA VAL A 7 9.39 13.70 7.47
C VAL A 7 9.76 12.52 8.36
N ALA A 8 10.81 11.78 8.03
CA ALA A 8 11.27 10.66 8.84
C ALA A 8 11.81 11.11 10.21
N GLU A 9 12.56 12.20 10.27
CA GLU A 9 13.02 12.79 11.53
C GLU A 9 11.85 13.26 12.41
N GLY A 10 10.88 13.97 11.81
CA GLY A 10 9.67 14.37 12.51
C GLY A 10 8.88 13.18 13.08
N ALA A 11 8.78 12.09 12.30
CA ALA A 11 8.12 10.88 12.75
C ALA A 11 8.88 10.21 13.91
N ARG A 12 10.22 10.13 13.86
CA ARG A 12 11.04 9.60 14.98
C ARG A 12 10.82 10.42 16.25
N ALA A 13 10.87 11.75 16.12
CA ALA A 13 10.67 12.65 17.25
C ALA A 13 9.27 12.47 17.89
N ALA A 14 8.23 12.39 17.06
CA ALA A 14 6.86 12.18 17.54
C ALA A 14 6.71 10.83 18.24
N LEU A 15 7.23 9.75 17.67
CA LEU A 15 7.18 8.41 18.27
C LEU A 15 7.93 8.38 19.61
N ALA A 16 9.13 8.97 19.68
CA ALA A 16 9.92 9.05 20.90
C ALA A 16 9.21 9.86 21.99
N ALA A 17 8.57 10.97 21.64
CA ALA A 17 7.81 11.79 22.59
C ALA A 17 6.62 11.01 23.21
N HIS A 18 6.10 10.01 22.53
CA HIS A 18 5.05 9.12 23.03
C HIS A 18 5.59 7.80 23.62
N GLY A 19 6.89 7.70 23.85
CA GLY A 19 7.51 6.53 24.50
C GLY A 19 7.53 5.27 23.62
N VAL A 20 7.40 5.40 22.29
CA VAL A 20 7.48 4.25 21.38
C VAL A 20 8.95 3.86 21.20
N ASP A 21 9.27 2.60 21.53
CA ASP A 21 10.62 2.02 21.36
C ASP A 21 11.00 2.03 19.86
N ASP A 22 12.23 2.43 19.55
CA ASP A 22 12.75 2.50 18.18
C ASP A 22 12.82 1.13 17.48
N ARG A 23 12.86 0.04 18.25
CA ARG A 23 12.76 -1.34 17.75
C ARG A 23 11.37 -1.76 17.35
N ALA A 24 10.32 -1.00 17.74
CA ALA A 24 8.94 -1.32 17.45
C ALA A 24 8.49 -0.86 16.05
N TYR A 25 9.29 -0.07 15.34
CA TYR A 25 8.94 0.45 14.02
C TYR A 25 10.14 0.49 13.07
N ARG A 26 9.84 0.62 11.79
CA ARG A 26 10.83 0.91 10.75
C ARG A 26 10.29 2.02 9.85
N LEU A 27 11.12 3.02 9.58
CA LEU A 27 10.81 4.09 8.65
C LEU A 27 11.45 3.77 7.31
N HIS A 28 10.68 3.94 6.25
CA HIS A 28 11.14 3.74 4.89
C HIS A 28 10.92 5.02 4.09
N LEU A 29 11.98 5.52 3.46
CA LEU A 29 11.88 6.65 2.57
C LEU A 29 11.26 6.18 1.24
N ALA A 30 10.15 6.78 0.90
CA ALA A 30 9.45 6.54 -0.34
C ALA A 30 8.62 7.77 -0.69
N PRO A 31 8.97 8.48 -1.77
CA PRO A 31 8.13 9.55 -2.26
C PRO A 31 6.68 9.07 -2.38
N ASN A 32 5.77 9.87 -1.88
CA ASN A 32 4.33 9.63 -1.96
C ASN A 32 3.62 10.98 -2.06
N ASP A 33 2.51 10.99 -2.73
CA ASP A 33 1.72 12.20 -2.93
C ASP A 33 0.76 12.44 -1.76
N ARG A 34 0.40 11.37 -1.02
CA ARG A 34 -0.57 11.41 0.08
C ARG A 34 -0.25 10.39 1.17
N VAL A 35 -0.78 10.67 2.36
CA VAL A 35 -0.63 9.81 3.56
C VAL A 35 -1.52 8.57 3.55
N TRP A 36 -2.41 8.42 2.55
CA TRP A 36 -3.43 7.38 2.48
C TRP A 36 -2.89 6.06 1.92
N VAL A 37 -1.96 5.44 2.66
CA VAL A 37 -1.34 4.17 2.26
C VAL A 37 -2.35 3.00 2.24
N ARG A 38 -3.47 3.11 2.97
CA ARG A 38 -4.57 2.14 2.88
C ARG A 38 -5.08 2.01 1.45
N ASP A 39 -5.14 3.12 0.72
CA ASP A 39 -5.74 3.17 -0.62
C ASP A 39 -4.71 2.93 -1.72
N SER A 40 -3.51 3.48 -1.58
CA SER A 40 -2.41 3.30 -2.55
C SER A 40 -1.55 2.06 -2.32
N GLY A 41 -1.62 1.47 -1.11
CA GLY A 41 -0.87 0.27 -0.75
C GLY A 41 -1.46 -1.01 -1.32
N PRO A 42 -0.64 -2.06 -1.46
CA PRO A 42 -1.11 -3.35 -1.95
C PRO A 42 -1.86 -4.13 -0.89
N THR A 43 -2.74 -5.02 -1.32
CA THR A 43 -3.43 -5.99 -0.45
C THR A 43 -2.57 -7.25 -0.31
N GLY A 44 -2.31 -7.69 0.93
CA GLY A 44 -1.63 -8.96 1.18
C GLY A 44 -2.59 -10.14 1.06
N VAL A 45 -2.23 -11.13 0.24
CA VAL A 45 -3.01 -12.37 0.08
C VAL A 45 -2.17 -13.55 0.54
N HIS A 46 -2.78 -14.45 1.30
CA HIS A 46 -2.15 -15.69 1.74
C HIS A 46 -2.39 -16.81 0.73
N GLY A 47 -1.31 -17.47 0.32
CA GLY A 47 -1.38 -18.74 -0.41
C GLY A 47 -1.66 -19.92 0.52
N PRO A 48 -2.07 -21.08 -0.02
CA PRO A 48 -2.34 -22.28 0.76
C PRO A 48 -1.10 -22.85 1.45
N ASP A 49 0.10 -22.49 0.99
CA ASP A 49 1.41 -22.84 1.55
C ASP A 49 1.89 -21.85 2.63
N GLY A 50 1.06 -20.88 3.00
CA GLY A 50 1.40 -19.81 3.94
C GLY A 50 2.25 -18.69 3.33
N SER A 51 2.55 -18.74 2.03
CA SER A 51 3.18 -17.63 1.32
C SER A 51 2.30 -16.38 1.35
N VAL A 52 2.93 -15.21 1.20
CA VAL A 52 2.19 -13.95 1.06
C VAL A 52 2.61 -13.29 -0.24
N THR A 53 1.62 -12.91 -1.03
CA THR A 53 1.79 -12.14 -2.26
C THR A 53 1.10 -10.80 -2.13
N TRP A 54 1.74 -9.74 -2.58
CA TRP A 54 1.16 -8.40 -2.65
C TRP A 54 0.35 -8.26 -3.95
N VAL A 55 -0.95 -8.04 -3.82
CA VAL A 55 -1.81 -7.66 -4.95
C VAL A 55 -1.82 -6.14 -5.03
N ASN A 56 -1.16 -5.60 -6.05
CA ASN A 56 -1.00 -4.17 -6.24
C ASN A 56 -2.01 -3.66 -7.28
N TRP A 57 -3.07 -3.05 -6.80
CA TRP A 57 -4.10 -2.42 -7.63
C TRP A 57 -3.57 -1.18 -8.35
N ALA A 58 -4.22 -0.75 -9.41
CA ALA A 58 -3.99 0.58 -9.94
C ALA A 58 -4.73 1.59 -9.06
N PHE A 59 -4.01 2.63 -8.64
CA PHE A 59 -4.60 3.75 -7.91
C PHE A 59 -4.79 4.92 -8.87
N ASN A 60 -5.93 5.59 -8.82
CA ASN A 60 -6.28 6.67 -9.73
C ASN A 60 -6.58 8.01 -9.02
N GLY A 61 -6.15 8.15 -7.76
CA GLY A 61 -6.42 9.33 -6.97
C GLY A 61 -7.91 9.54 -6.69
N TRP A 62 -8.68 8.46 -6.54
CA TRP A 62 -10.15 8.43 -6.37
C TRP A 62 -10.91 9.07 -7.53
N ALA A 63 -10.34 9.06 -8.73
CA ALA A 63 -10.82 9.79 -9.92
C ALA A 63 -10.98 11.31 -9.68
N LYS A 64 -10.39 11.85 -8.64
CA LYS A 64 -10.55 13.23 -8.17
C LYS A 64 -9.27 14.05 -8.29
N TYR A 65 -8.12 13.43 -8.07
CA TYR A 65 -6.83 14.12 -8.06
C TYR A 65 -5.96 13.62 -9.20
N HIS A 66 -5.15 14.50 -9.78
CA HIS A 66 -4.24 14.15 -10.88
C HIS A 66 -2.81 13.83 -10.42
N ASN A 67 -2.43 14.28 -9.22
CA ASN A 67 -1.11 14.06 -8.64
C ASN A 67 -1.12 12.79 -7.77
N TYR A 68 -0.88 11.64 -8.37
CA TYR A 68 -0.79 10.33 -7.69
C TYR A 68 0.32 9.45 -8.27
N ALA A 69 1.28 10.07 -8.98
CA ALA A 69 2.34 9.32 -9.66
C ALA A 69 3.27 8.59 -8.69
N ASP A 70 3.53 9.18 -7.52
CA ASP A 70 4.34 8.55 -6.48
C ASP A 70 3.53 7.52 -5.68
N ASP A 71 2.25 7.79 -5.44
CA ASP A 71 1.35 6.82 -4.81
C ASP A 71 1.24 5.51 -5.60
N LEU A 72 1.29 5.56 -6.95
CA LEU A 72 1.33 4.37 -7.80
C LEU A 72 2.55 3.46 -7.58
N ARG A 73 3.62 3.99 -6.98
CA ARG A 73 4.87 3.26 -6.72
C ARG A 73 4.90 2.60 -5.35
N VAL A 74 3.95 2.89 -4.48
CA VAL A 74 3.90 2.37 -3.09
C VAL A 74 3.98 0.84 -3.07
N GLY A 75 3.28 0.15 -3.94
CA GLY A 75 3.35 -1.31 -4.03
C GLY A 75 4.75 -1.87 -4.29
N ARG A 76 5.59 -1.15 -5.04
CA ARG A 76 7.01 -1.54 -5.26
C ARG A 76 7.85 -1.37 -4.00
N VAL A 77 7.49 -0.42 -3.14
CA VAL A 77 8.15 -0.25 -1.84
C VAL A 77 7.86 -1.46 -0.95
N PHE A 78 6.59 -1.90 -0.90
CA PHE A 78 6.19 -3.10 -0.15
C PHE A 78 6.93 -4.35 -0.64
N GLU A 79 7.01 -4.57 -1.95
CA GLU A 79 7.77 -5.67 -2.55
C GLU A 79 9.24 -5.66 -2.11
N ARG A 80 9.90 -4.52 -2.28
CA ARG A 80 11.33 -4.35 -1.92
C ARG A 80 11.60 -4.55 -0.44
N VAL A 81 10.75 -3.98 0.42
CA VAL A 81 10.95 -4.01 1.88
C VAL A 81 10.66 -5.37 2.47
N SER A 82 9.65 -6.06 1.95
CA SER A 82 9.23 -7.36 2.48
C SER A 82 9.94 -8.54 1.82
N GLY A 83 10.55 -8.34 0.64
CA GLY A 83 11.08 -9.42 -0.19
C GLY A 83 10.02 -10.37 -0.76
N ARG A 84 8.74 -9.99 -0.70
CA ARG A 84 7.61 -10.81 -1.12
C ARG A 84 7.19 -10.45 -2.54
N PRO A 85 6.73 -11.42 -3.35
CA PRO A 85 6.31 -11.17 -4.72
C PRO A 85 5.10 -10.24 -4.79
N ARG A 86 5.02 -9.51 -5.89
CA ARG A 86 3.93 -8.59 -6.19
C ARG A 86 3.31 -8.93 -7.53
N VAL A 87 1.99 -8.90 -7.60
CA VAL A 87 1.21 -9.07 -8.83
C VAL A 87 0.39 -7.81 -9.09
N GLU A 88 0.17 -7.50 -10.34
CA GLU A 88 -0.62 -6.36 -10.81
C GLU A 88 -1.81 -6.88 -11.62
N PRO A 89 -3.01 -6.96 -11.04
CA PRO A 89 -4.18 -7.47 -11.73
C PRO A 89 -4.55 -6.61 -12.94
N ALA A 90 -4.78 -7.28 -14.06
CA ALA A 90 -5.31 -6.66 -15.27
C ALA A 90 -6.84 -6.77 -15.29
N ARG A 91 -7.47 -5.86 -15.98
CA ARG A 91 -8.91 -5.91 -16.25
C ARG A 91 -9.23 -7.06 -17.21
N PRO A 92 -10.23 -7.90 -16.91
CA PRO A 92 -10.59 -9.01 -17.80
C PRO A 92 -11.27 -8.54 -19.09
N ASP A 93 -11.92 -7.37 -19.06
CA ASP A 93 -12.68 -6.78 -20.16
C ASP A 93 -11.87 -5.80 -21.03
N ARG A 94 -10.66 -5.45 -20.60
CA ARG A 94 -9.78 -4.49 -21.31
C ARG A 94 -8.33 -4.90 -21.24
N ALA A 95 -7.85 -5.51 -22.29
CA ALA A 95 -6.46 -5.95 -22.37
C ALA A 95 -5.48 -4.78 -22.18
N GLY A 96 -4.49 -4.98 -21.29
CA GLY A 96 -3.45 -4.00 -21.01
C GLY A 96 -3.82 -2.93 -19.97
N GLU A 97 -5.08 -2.84 -19.55
CA GLU A 97 -5.47 -1.96 -18.44
C GLU A 97 -5.41 -2.71 -17.11
N ARG A 98 -4.88 -2.04 -16.09
CA ARG A 98 -4.85 -2.57 -14.72
C ARG A 98 -6.20 -2.36 -14.04
N LEU A 99 -6.54 -3.28 -13.15
CA LEU A 99 -7.73 -3.14 -12.31
C LEU A 99 -7.51 -2.03 -11.28
N VAL A 100 -8.38 -1.03 -11.29
CA VAL A 100 -8.40 0.05 -10.29
C VAL A 100 -9.20 -0.41 -9.09
N LEU A 101 -8.58 -0.36 -7.91
CA LEU A 101 -9.23 -0.64 -6.64
C LEU A 101 -8.39 -0.01 -5.52
N GLU A 102 -9.04 0.48 -4.50
CA GLU A 102 -8.40 0.98 -3.29
C GLU A 102 -8.63 0.01 -2.12
N GLY A 103 -7.60 -0.14 -1.27
CA GLY A 103 -7.74 -0.98 -0.07
C GLY A 103 -8.82 -0.47 0.90
N GLY A 104 -9.16 0.82 0.85
CA GLY A 104 -10.29 1.40 1.57
C GLY A 104 -11.66 0.96 1.06
N GLY A 105 -11.73 0.47 -0.19
CA GLY A 105 -12.95 -0.09 -0.79
C GLY A 105 -13.13 -1.60 -0.54
N ILE A 106 -12.24 -2.22 0.23
CA ILE A 106 -12.25 -3.67 0.51
C ILE A 106 -12.36 -3.90 2.01
N GLU A 107 -13.27 -4.77 2.43
CA GLU A 107 -13.34 -5.30 3.78
C GLU A 107 -13.33 -6.83 3.75
N VAL A 108 -12.59 -7.46 4.66
CA VAL A 108 -12.43 -8.91 4.70
C VAL A 108 -12.59 -9.45 6.13
N ASN A 109 -13.19 -10.63 6.27
CA ASN A 109 -13.30 -11.30 7.56
C ASN A 109 -12.15 -12.30 7.83
N GLY A 110 -11.17 -12.43 6.93
CA GLY A 110 -10.09 -13.40 7.04
C GLY A 110 -10.49 -14.88 6.84
N GLN A 111 -11.74 -15.16 6.49
CA GLN A 111 -12.30 -16.50 6.34
C GLN A 111 -12.96 -16.70 4.95
N GLY A 112 -12.53 -15.96 3.96
CA GLY A 112 -12.99 -16.09 2.57
C GLY A 112 -14.16 -15.18 2.20
N LEU A 113 -14.70 -14.36 3.11
CA LEU A 113 -15.69 -13.33 2.78
C LEU A 113 -14.97 -12.02 2.45
N ILE A 114 -15.37 -11.42 1.33
CA ILE A 114 -14.91 -10.10 0.90
C ILE A 114 -16.14 -9.24 0.63
N LEU A 115 -16.14 -8.03 1.19
CA LEU A 115 -17.09 -6.96 0.85
C LEU A 115 -16.32 -5.91 0.05
N VAL A 116 -16.91 -5.45 -1.03
CA VAL A 116 -16.34 -4.39 -1.88
C VAL A 116 -17.40 -3.33 -2.14
N THR A 117 -16.96 -2.09 -2.33
CA THR A 117 -17.82 -1.02 -2.83
C THR A 117 -18.01 -1.16 -4.34
N GLU A 118 -19.13 -0.71 -4.85
CA GLU A 118 -19.41 -0.63 -6.29
C GLU A 118 -18.63 0.52 -6.94
#